data_7eb366dc8a7947d1d99247e4c2ae4441
#
_entry.id   7eb366dc8a7947d1d99247e4c2ae4441
#
_cell.length_a   1.000
_cell.length_b   1.000
_cell.length_c   1.000
_cell.angle_alpha   90.00
_cell.angle_beta   90.00
_cell.angle_gamma   90.00
#
_symmetry.space_group_name_H-M   'P 1'
#
loop_
_entity.id
_entity.type
_entity.pdbx_description
1 polymer ?
#
loop_
_entity_poly.entity_id
_entity_poly.type
_entity_poly.pdbx_seq_one_letter_code
_entity_poly.pdbx_strand_id
1 'polypeptide(L)'
;MSGVAREAMEDVAPAAPGVGEFGVASCGVLLASVVGVIFGPTGLVISSFSLFIEPIAADLDWDRGQSALPVTLLGLAVALSSPLKGWLVDRWGARALVLPLTAALALCLASLALARSGWQLYLLFALLGLLTPGNIPYARILGGWFERRRGAAYGILGLGFGVGGPLALYLGSACIDALSLIHI
;
A
#
# COMPACT_ATOMS: atom_id res chain seq x y z
N MET A 1 14.39 3.48 29.89
CA MET A 1 13.95 2.66 28.74
C MET A 1 13.05 1.57 29.30
N SER A 2 11.74 1.69 29.10
CA SER A 2 10.72 0.86 29.75
C SER A 2 10.69 -0.56 29.15
N GLY A 3 10.38 -1.57 30.00
CA GLY A 3 10.31 -2.99 29.64
C GLY A 3 9.47 -3.33 28.40
N VAL A 4 8.45 -2.53 28.10
CA VAL A 4 7.59 -2.67 26.92
C VAL A 4 8.34 -2.52 25.57
N ALA A 5 9.41 -1.70 25.54
CA ALA A 5 10.24 -1.55 24.33
C ALA A 5 11.20 -2.74 24.13
N ARG A 6 11.47 -3.50 25.18
CA ARG A 6 12.31 -4.69 25.14
C ARG A 6 11.50 -5.92 24.69
N GLU A 7 10.28 -6.08 25.18
CA GLU A 7 9.36 -7.15 24.75
C GLU A 7 8.95 -7.02 23.28
N ALA A 8 8.72 -5.79 22.79
CA ALA A 8 8.41 -5.55 21.37
C ALA A 8 9.62 -5.82 20.43
N MET A 9 10.84 -5.78 20.96
CA MET A 9 12.06 -6.16 20.22
C MET A 9 12.37 -7.66 20.28
N GLU A 10 11.92 -8.36 21.32
CA GLU A 10 12.11 -9.80 21.46
C GLU A 10 11.13 -10.61 20.58
N ASP A 11 9.97 -10.07 20.23
CA ASP A 11 8.97 -10.75 19.37
C ASP A 11 9.35 -10.75 17.88
N VAL A 12 10.42 -10.05 17.49
CA VAL A 12 11.12 -10.19 16.21
C VAL A 12 12.50 -10.79 16.48
N ALA A 13 12.53 -11.98 17.08
CA ALA A 13 13.78 -12.69 17.28
C ALA A 13 14.49 -12.81 15.92
N PRO A 14 15.76 -12.35 15.80
CA PRO A 14 16.54 -12.61 14.59
C PRO A 14 16.62 -14.13 14.43
N ALA A 15 16.30 -14.63 13.23
CA ALA A 15 16.43 -16.05 12.92
C ALA A 15 17.83 -16.50 13.33
N ALA A 16 17.90 -17.56 14.14
CA ALA A 16 19.16 -18.09 14.66
C ALA A 16 20.18 -18.25 13.51
N PRO A 17 21.44 -17.79 13.71
CA PRO A 17 22.48 -17.91 12.66
C PRO A 17 22.71 -19.38 12.36
N GLY A 18 22.24 -19.85 11.19
CA GLY A 18 22.39 -21.27 10.77
C GLY A 18 21.26 -21.84 9.95
N VAL A 19 20.06 -21.26 9.96
CA VAL A 19 19.00 -21.64 9.04
C VAL A 19 19.25 -20.92 7.71
N GLY A 20 19.39 -21.67 6.61
CA GLY A 20 19.64 -21.07 5.30
C GLY A 20 18.66 -19.94 5.03
N GLU A 21 19.12 -18.82 4.52
CA GLU A 21 18.33 -17.59 4.30
C GLU A 21 17.03 -17.80 3.50
N PHE A 22 16.88 -18.96 2.87
CA PHE A 22 15.66 -19.46 2.21
C PHE A 22 15.10 -20.69 2.95
N GLY A 23 15.02 -20.64 4.28
CA GLY A 23 14.26 -21.60 5.06
C GLY A 23 12.74 -21.42 4.83
N VAL A 24 11.96 -22.42 5.18
CA VAL A 24 10.48 -22.41 5.01
C VAL A 24 9.85 -21.16 5.64
N ALA A 25 10.33 -20.75 6.81
CA ALA A 25 9.85 -19.56 7.51
C ALA A 25 10.18 -18.26 6.76
N SER A 26 11.41 -18.10 6.27
CA SER A 26 11.84 -16.90 5.53
C SER A 26 11.13 -16.79 4.18
N CYS A 27 10.92 -17.91 3.49
CA CYS A 27 10.12 -17.94 2.26
C CYS A 27 8.65 -17.61 2.56
N GLY A 28 8.10 -18.07 3.68
CA GLY A 28 6.75 -17.73 4.12
C GLY A 28 6.58 -16.22 4.36
N VAL A 29 7.53 -15.59 5.05
CA VAL A 29 7.55 -14.14 5.28
C VAL A 29 7.69 -13.37 3.97
N LEU A 30 8.55 -13.82 3.06
CA LEU A 30 8.71 -13.22 1.75
C LEU A 30 7.41 -13.29 0.94
N LEU A 31 6.80 -14.46 0.85
CA LEU A 31 5.52 -14.66 0.15
C LEU A 31 4.40 -13.82 0.76
N ALA A 32 4.27 -13.81 2.08
CA ALA A 32 3.28 -12.97 2.76
C ALA A 32 3.49 -11.48 2.48
N SER A 33 4.75 -11.03 2.43
CA SER A 33 5.09 -9.64 2.08
C SER A 33 4.75 -9.32 0.63
N VAL A 34 5.03 -10.23 -0.31
CA VAL A 34 4.68 -10.08 -1.74
C VAL A 34 3.17 -10.02 -1.92
N VAL A 35 2.42 -10.93 -1.29
CA VAL A 35 0.94 -10.91 -1.31
C VAL A 35 0.41 -9.61 -0.70
N GLY A 36 0.98 -9.17 0.44
CA GLY A 36 0.62 -7.90 1.06
C GLY A 36 0.88 -6.68 0.17
N VAL A 37 1.88 -6.72 -0.69
CA VAL A 37 2.18 -5.67 -1.66
C VAL A 37 1.26 -5.75 -2.88
N ILE A 38 0.99 -6.95 -3.41
CA ILE A 38 0.07 -7.16 -4.55
C ILE A 38 -1.32 -6.62 -4.23
N PHE A 39 -1.86 -7.02 -3.07
CA PHE A 39 -3.16 -6.56 -2.57
C PHE A 39 -3.06 -5.27 -1.75
N GLY A 40 -1.88 -4.68 -1.72
CA GLY A 40 -1.62 -3.44 -0.98
C GLY A 40 -2.33 -2.24 -1.58
N PRO A 41 -2.61 -1.24 -0.72
CA PRO A 41 -3.37 -0.06 -1.13
C PRO A 41 -2.73 0.73 -2.26
N THR A 42 -1.40 0.77 -2.33
CA THR A 42 -0.68 1.55 -3.35
C THR A 42 -0.96 1.04 -4.76
N GLY A 43 -0.83 -0.28 -4.98
CA GLY A 43 -1.10 -0.89 -6.28
C GLY A 43 -2.58 -0.80 -6.65
N LEU A 44 -3.47 -1.18 -5.72
CA LEU A 44 -4.91 -1.15 -5.93
C LEU A 44 -5.44 0.26 -6.20
N VAL A 45 -5.10 1.25 -5.36
CA VAL A 45 -5.63 2.61 -5.50
C VAL A 45 -5.15 3.30 -6.77
N ILE A 46 -3.84 3.25 -7.06
CA ILE A 46 -3.28 3.93 -8.23
C ILE A 46 -3.80 3.29 -9.52
N SER A 47 -3.83 1.96 -9.59
CA SER A 47 -4.26 1.25 -10.79
C SER A 47 -5.78 1.34 -11.00
N SER A 48 -6.58 1.21 -9.94
CA SER A 48 -8.03 1.35 -10.05
C SER A 48 -8.45 2.77 -10.43
N PHE A 49 -7.73 3.80 -9.95
CA PHE A 49 -8.06 5.18 -10.31
C PHE A 49 -7.97 5.44 -11.82
N SER A 50 -7.04 4.78 -12.52
CA SER A 50 -6.93 4.93 -13.99
C SER A 50 -8.19 4.46 -14.75
N LEU A 51 -8.97 3.54 -14.17
CA LEU A 51 -10.26 3.11 -14.74
C LEU A 51 -11.37 4.15 -14.56
N PHE A 52 -11.30 4.93 -13.50
CA PHE A 52 -12.34 5.89 -13.11
C PHE A 52 -12.03 7.33 -13.55
N ILE A 53 -10.80 7.61 -14.02
CA ILE A 53 -10.38 8.97 -14.35
C ILE A 53 -11.19 9.56 -15.50
N GLU A 54 -11.49 8.78 -16.55
CA GLU A 54 -12.27 9.24 -17.71
C GLU A 54 -13.73 9.57 -17.35
N PRO A 55 -14.49 8.65 -16.69
CA PRO A 55 -15.85 8.98 -16.30
C PRO A 55 -15.93 10.14 -15.30
N ILE A 56 -15.00 10.22 -14.33
CA ILE A 56 -14.95 11.33 -13.36
C ILE A 56 -14.65 12.66 -14.07
N ALA A 57 -13.72 12.67 -15.01
CA ALA A 57 -13.38 13.85 -15.77
C ALA A 57 -14.55 14.35 -16.63
N ALA A 58 -15.31 13.42 -17.23
CA ALA A 58 -16.51 13.75 -17.99
C ALA A 58 -17.63 14.31 -17.11
N ASP A 59 -17.87 13.73 -15.92
CA ASP A 59 -18.91 14.17 -15.00
C ASP A 59 -18.62 15.54 -14.37
N LEU A 60 -17.35 15.87 -14.16
CA LEU A 60 -16.91 17.11 -13.51
C LEU A 60 -16.42 18.17 -14.49
N ASP A 61 -16.49 17.89 -15.79
CA ASP A 61 -15.98 18.76 -16.88
C ASP A 61 -14.49 19.16 -16.64
N TRP A 62 -13.68 18.18 -16.27
CA TRP A 62 -12.27 18.37 -15.93
C TRP A 62 -11.39 18.36 -17.18
N ASP A 63 -10.42 19.25 -17.21
CA ASP A 63 -9.31 19.17 -18.16
C ASP A 63 -8.28 18.09 -17.77
N ARG A 64 -7.31 17.85 -18.67
CA ARG A 64 -6.23 16.85 -18.40
C ARG A 64 -5.40 17.18 -17.18
N GLY A 65 -5.19 18.47 -16.89
CA GLY A 65 -4.43 18.91 -15.72
C GLY A 65 -5.18 18.60 -14.42
N GLN A 66 -6.46 18.93 -14.38
CA GLN A 66 -7.33 18.67 -13.23
C GLN A 66 -7.49 17.16 -12.97
N SER A 67 -7.55 16.35 -14.01
CA SER A 67 -7.63 14.90 -13.92
C SER A 67 -6.35 14.26 -13.38
N ALA A 68 -5.18 14.87 -13.58
CA ALA A 68 -3.90 14.39 -13.08
C ALA A 68 -3.63 14.80 -11.62
N LEU A 69 -4.26 15.85 -11.11
CA LEU A 69 -4.03 16.39 -9.77
C LEU A 69 -4.27 15.37 -8.64
N PRO A 70 -5.33 14.54 -8.63
CA PRO A 70 -5.54 13.57 -7.56
C PRO A 70 -4.35 12.63 -7.37
N VAL A 71 -3.82 12.05 -8.46
CA VAL A 71 -2.67 11.14 -8.41
C VAL A 71 -1.39 11.87 -7.98
N THR A 72 -1.22 13.11 -8.44
CA THR A 72 -0.08 13.96 -8.03
C THR A 72 -0.12 14.25 -6.54
N LEU A 73 -1.28 14.64 -6.00
CA LEU A 73 -1.47 14.88 -4.57
C LEU A 73 -1.25 13.62 -3.73
N LEU A 74 -1.74 12.47 -4.20
CA LEU A 74 -1.49 11.17 -3.57
C LEU A 74 0.02 10.88 -3.51
N GLY A 75 0.72 11.00 -4.63
CA GLY A 75 2.16 10.74 -4.71
C GLY A 75 2.96 11.69 -3.81
N LEU A 76 2.64 12.99 -3.82
CA LEU A 76 3.26 13.98 -2.96
C LEU A 76 3.01 13.69 -1.47
N ALA A 77 1.79 13.34 -1.10
CA ALA A 77 1.44 12.99 0.27
C ALA A 77 2.17 11.72 0.75
N VAL A 78 2.31 10.70 -0.12
CA VAL A 78 3.14 9.51 0.16
C VAL A 78 4.59 9.92 0.41
N ALA A 79 5.17 10.75 -0.47
CA ALA A 79 6.55 11.17 -0.37
C ALA A 79 6.82 11.95 0.93
N LEU A 80 5.99 12.95 1.23
CA LEU A 80 6.12 13.80 2.42
C LEU A 80 5.89 13.02 3.73
N SER A 81 5.00 12.05 3.72
CA SER A 81 4.70 11.23 4.91
C SER A 81 5.69 10.08 5.15
N SER A 82 6.50 9.71 4.14
CA SER A 82 7.43 8.57 4.23
C SER A 82 8.45 8.68 5.36
N PRO A 83 9.12 9.82 5.62
CA PRO A 83 10.05 9.94 6.74
C PRO A 83 9.36 9.75 8.09
N LEU A 84 8.16 10.30 8.26
CA LEU A 84 7.37 10.15 9.48
C LEU A 84 6.95 8.70 9.69
N LYS A 85 6.48 8.03 8.65
CA LYS A 85 6.11 6.60 8.69
C LYS A 85 7.31 5.73 9.04
N GLY A 86 8.48 6.01 8.47
CA GLY A 86 9.72 5.33 8.81
C GLY A 86 10.04 5.46 10.29
N TRP A 87 10.00 6.67 10.83
CA TRP A 87 10.24 6.91 12.25
C TRP A 87 9.20 6.22 13.16
N LEU A 88 7.92 6.21 12.76
CA LEU A 88 6.87 5.51 13.51
C LEU A 88 7.09 4.00 13.53
N VAL A 89 7.45 3.41 12.39
CA VAL A 89 7.78 1.96 12.30
C VAL A 89 8.96 1.63 13.19
N ASP A 90 9.98 2.50 13.25
CA ASP A 90 11.16 2.31 14.10
C ASP A 90 10.83 2.36 15.58
N ARG A 91 9.84 3.17 15.96
CA ARG A 91 9.47 3.40 17.36
C ARG A 91 8.44 2.40 17.88
N TRP A 92 7.44 2.04 17.09
CA TRP A 92 6.28 1.26 17.53
C TRP A 92 6.17 -0.10 16.84
N GLY A 93 7.03 -0.36 15.85
CA GLY A 93 6.99 -1.58 15.07
C GLY A 93 6.01 -1.52 13.89
N ALA A 94 6.25 -2.40 12.91
CA ALA A 94 5.47 -2.42 11.67
C ALA A 94 3.99 -2.76 11.89
N ARG A 95 3.67 -3.70 12.78
CA ARG A 95 2.28 -4.14 13.06
C ARG A 95 1.43 -3.02 13.65
N ALA A 96 1.98 -2.27 14.61
CA ALA A 96 1.28 -1.18 15.28
C ALA A 96 0.94 -0.03 14.32
N LEU A 97 1.69 0.11 13.23
CA LEU A 97 1.44 1.13 12.21
C LEU A 97 0.53 0.63 11.09
N VAL A 98 0.78 -0.57 10.57
CA VAL A 98 0.07 -1.09 9.38
C VAL A 98 -1.42 -1.27 9.65
N LEU A 99 -1.79 -1.86 10.79
CA LEU A 99 -3.19 -2.14 11.10
C LEU A 99 -4.07 -0.87 11.14
N PRO A 100 -3.75 0.18 11.95
CA PRO A 100 -4.59 1.37 12.00
C PRO A 100 -4.55 2.17 10.69
N LEU A 101 -3.40 2.23 10.00
CA LEU A 101 -3.32 2.91 8.70
C LEU A 101 -4.17 2.21 7.65
N THR A 102 -4.16 0.87 7.60
CA THR A 102 -4.98 0.11 6.66
C THR A 102 -6.47 0.26 6.97
N ALA A 103 -6.87 0.25 8.24
CA ALA A 103 -8.25 0.51 8.64
C ALA A 103 -8.70 1.93 8.26
N ALA A 104 -7.90 2.94 8.56
CA ALA A 104 -8.18 4.33 8.19
C ALA A 104 -8.23 4.51 6.67
N LEU A 105 -7.34 3.84 5.93
CA LEU A 105 -7.33 3.84 4.47
C LEU A 105 -8.60 3.20 3.90
N ALA A 106 -9.08 2.08 4.47
CA ALA A 106 -10.34 1.46 4.05
C ALA A 106 -11.54 2.40 4.25
N LEU A 107 -11.59 3.12 5.38
CA LEU A 107 -12.61 4.15 5.64
C LEU A 107 -12.51 5.31 4.64
N CYS A 108 -11.29 5.76 4.34
CA CYS A 108 -11.06 6.82 3.35
C CYS A 108 -11.48 6.37 1.95
N LEU A 109 -11.21 5.12 1.55
CA LEU A 109 -11.69 4.54 0.30
C LEU A 109 -13.21 4.46 0.24
N ALA A 110 -13.86 4.05 1.32
CA ALA A 110 -15.31 4.03 1.39
C ALA A 110 -15.92 5.44 1.25
N SER A 111 -15.24 6.46 1.78
CA SER A 111 -15.70 7.86 1.65
C SER A 111 -15.57 8.43 0.23
N LEU A 112 -14.77 7.83 -0.66
CA LEU A 112 -14.74 8.19 -2.08
C LEU A 112 -16.11 8.01 -2.76
N ALA A 113 -16.88 7.00 -2.36
CA ALA A 113 -18.23 6.78 -2.89
C ALA A 113 -19.22 7.91 -2.52
N LEU A 114 -18.89 8.72 -1.52
CA LEU A 114 -19.71 9.86 -1.07
C LEU A 114 -19.22 11.20 -1.64
N ALA A 115 -18.11 11.20 -2.37
CA ALA A 115 -17.55 12.40 -2.97
C ALA A 115 -18.46 12.90 -4.11
N ARG A 116 -18.85 14.18 -4.04
CA ARG A 116 -19.74 14.83 -5.03
C ARG A 116 -19.12 16.06 -5.67
N SER A 117 -17.90 16.41 -5.29
CA SER A 117 -17.22 17.61 -5.80
C SER A 117 -15.74 17.35 -5.99
N GLY A 118 -15.14 18.01 -6.99
CA GLY A 118 -13.74 17.82 -7.35
C GLY A 118 -12.76 18.10 -6.21
N TRP A 119 -13.02 19.13 -5.39
CA TRP A 119 -12.14 19.45 -4.27
C TRP A 119 -12.14 18.35 -3.19
N GLN A 120 -13.28 17.64 -2.98
CA GLN A 120 -13.36 16.50 -2.08
C GLN A 120 -12.50 15.34 -2.57
N LEU A 121 -12.47 15.09 -3.89
CA LEU A 121 -11.60 14.09 -4.49
C LEU A 121 -10.12 14.44 -4.27
N TYR A 122 -9.71 15.68 -4.46
CA TYR A 122 -8.34 16.11 -4.20
C TYR A 122 -7.93 15.89 -2.74
N LEU A 123 -8.80 16.26 -1.80
CA LEU A 123 -8.57 16.06 -0.37
C LEU A 123 -8.48 14.57 -0.01
N LEU A 124 -9.39 13.76 -0.52
CA LEU A 124 -9.41 12.31 -0.25
C LEU A 124 -8.17 11.61 -0.83
N PHE A 125 -7.72 11.99 -2.03
CA PHE A 125 -6.49 11.44 -2.61
C PHE A 125 -5.24 11.85 -1.85
N ALA A 126 -5.16 13.08 -1.37
CA ALA A 126 -4.09 13.50 -0.46
C ALA A 126 -4.11 12.70 0.84
N LEU A 127 -5.30 12.48 1.42
CA LEU A 127 -5.47 11.68 2.64
C LEU A 127 -5.12 10.21 2.40
N LEU A 128 -5.52 9.62 1.27
CA LEU A 128 -5.12 8.28 0.86
C LEU A 128 -3.58 8.14 0.81
N GLY A 129 -2.89 9.13 0.26
CA GLY A 129 -1.42 9.16 0.25
C GLY A 129 -0.81 9.21 1.65
N LEU A 130 -1.39 10.00 2.54
CA LEU A 130 -0.97 10.06 3.94
C LEU A 130 -1.21 8.74 4.68
N LEU A 131 -2.33 8.07 4.45
CA LEU A 131 -2.72 6.85 5.14
C LEU A 131 -2.08 5.59 4.56
N THR A 132 -1.63 5.61 3.30
CA THR A 132 -0.99 4.46 2.67
C THR A 132 0.30 4.08 3.41
N PRO A 133 0.41 2.85 3.99
CA PRO A 133 1.61 2.44 4.72
C PRO A 133 2.85 2.33 3.82
N GLY A 134 2.67 2.16 2.51
CA GLY A 134 3.76 2.03 1.53
C GLY A 134 4.58 0.76 1.71
N ASN A 135 5.82 0.76 1.21
CA ASN A 135 6.72 -0.38 1.22
C ASN A 135 7.57 -0.48 2.49
N ILE A 136 7.64 0.60 3.27
CA ILE A 136 8.56 0.72 4.41
C ILE A 136 8.40 -0.43 5.41
N PRO A 137 7.18 -0.82 5.83
CA PRO A 137 6.99 -1.93 6.75
C PRO A 137 7.50 -3.26 6.20
N TYR A 138 7.22 -3.56 4.93
CA TYR A 138 7.65 -4.80 4.28
C TYR A 138 9.17 -4.87 4.09
N ALA A 139 9.77 -3.76 3.66
CA ALA A 139 11.21 -3.65 3.51
C ALA A 139 11.92 -3.87 4.86
N ARG A 140 11.36 -3.33 5.94
CA ARG A 140 11.90 -3.50 7.28
C ARG A 140 11.84 -4.94 7.76
N ILE A 141 10.70 -5.61 7.57
CA ILE A 141 10.53 -7.03 7.90
C ILE A 141 11.55 -7.87 7.12
N LEU A 142 11.63 -7.70 5.81
CA LEU A 142 12.56 -8.45 4.97
C LEU A 142 14.02 -8.18 5.31
N GLY A 143 14.37 -6.93 5.67
CA GLY A 143 15.71 -6.56 6.11
C GLY A 143 16.16 -7.26 7.39
N GLY A 144 15.24 -7.67 8.26
CA GLY A 144 15.52 -8.46 9.46
C GLY A 144 15.67 -9.96 9.20
N TRP A 145 15.04 -10.49 8.15
CA TRP A 145 15.06 -11.92 7.80
C TRP A 145 16.16 -12.30 6.78
N PHE A 146 16.58 -11.34 5.93
CA PHE A 146 17.56 -11.58 4.87
C PHE A 146 18.76 -10.64 5.06
N GLU A 147 19.93 -11.18 5.39
CA GLU A 147 21.16 -10.39 5.56
C GLU A 147 22.04 -10.40 4.31
N ARG A 148 22.34 -11.58 3.79
CA ARG A 148 23.25 -11.74 2.63
C ARG A 148 22.55 -11.54 1.30
N ARG A 149 21.26 -11.85 1.20
CA ARG A 149 20.48 -11.81 -0.04
C ARG A 149 19.34 -10.78 -0.01
N ARG A 150 19.54 -9.69 0.72
CA ARG A 150 18.57 -8.57 0.81
C ARG A 150 18.13 -8.07 -0.57
N GLY A 151 19.09 -7.94 -1.52
CA GLY A 151 18.80 -7.49 -2.88
C GLY A 151 17.82 -8.40 -3.61
N ALA A 152 17.98 -9.73 -3.49
CA ALA A 152 17.06 -10.70 -4.07
C ALA A 152 15.66 -10.62 -3.41
N ALA A 153 15.60 -10.53 -2.09
CA ALA A 153 14.33 -10.39 -1.36
C ALA A 153 13.57 -9.11 -1.75
N TYR A 154 14.27 -7.98 -1.85
CA TYR A 154 13.68 -6.72 -2.31
C TYR A 154 13.31 -6.75 -3.79
N GLY A 155 14.08 -7.44 -4.64
CA GLY A 155 13.74 -7.66 -6.04
C GLY A 155 12.42 -8.44 -6.19
N ILE A 156 12.26 -9.52 -5.44
CA ILE A 156 11.03 -10.32 -5.42
C ILE A 156 9.85 -9.50 -4.85
N LEU A 157 10.07 -8.71 -3.79
CA LEU A 157 9.04 -7.78 -3.29
C LEU A 157 8.63 -6.77 -4.36
N GLY A 158 9.60 -6.26 -5.13
CA GLY A 158 9.37 -5.34 -6.25
C GLY A 158 8.51 -5.95 -7.37
N LEU A 159 8.66 -7.25 -7.66
CA LEU A 159 7.79 -7.96 -8.59
C LEU A 159 6.32 -7.93 -8.14
N GLY A 160 6.06 -7.94 -6.83
CA GLY A 160 4.71 -7.80 -6.29
C GLY A 160 4.03 -6.51 -6.74
N PHE A 161 4.75 -5.39 -6.85
CA PHE A 161 4.23 -4.14 -7.41
C PHE A 161 3.93 -4.26 -8.89
N GLY A 162 4.82 -4.90 -9.66
CA GLY A 162 4.63 -5.11 -11.10
C GLY A 162 3.41 -5.96 -11.42
N VAL A 163 3.08 -6.93 -10.57
CA VAL A 163 1.91 -7.81 -10.74
C VAL A 163 0.63 -7.19 -10.17
N GLY A 164 0.74 -6.46 -9.06
CA GLY A 164 -0.41 -5.88 -8.36
C GLY A 164 -1.22 -4.90 -9.20
N GLY A 165 -0.55 -4.05 -9.98
CA GLY A 165 -1.20 -3.08 -10.88
C GLY A 165 -2.08 -3.72 -11.95
N PRO A 166 -1.53 -4.57 -12.84
CA PRO A 166 -2.31 -5.29 -13.86
C PRO A 166 -3.44 -6.14 -13.27
N LEU A 167 -3.20 -6.79 -12.12
CA LEU A 167 -4.21 -7.58 -11.44
C LEU A 167 -5.37 -6.70 -10.95
N ALA A 168 -5.08 -5.54 -10.38
CA ALA A 168 -6.08 -4.59 -9.93
C ALA A 168 -6.92 -4.04 -11.09
N LEU A 169 -6.28 -3.75 -12.24
CA LEU A 169 -6.96 -3.33 -13.46
C LEU A 169 -7.91 -4.42 -13.98
N TYR A 170 -7.42 -5.66 -14.06
CA TYR A 170 -8.22 -6.78 -14.52
C TYR A 170 -9.43 -7.05 -13.62
N LEU A 171 -9.22 -7.09 -12.30
CA LEU A 171 -10.30 -7.28 -11.34
C LEU A 171 -11.29 -6.10 -11.36
N GLY A 172 -10.78 -4.89 -11.46
CA GLY A 172 -11.61 -3.68 -11.55
C GLY A 172 -12.49 -3.66 -12.80
N SER A 173 -11.93 -3.97 -13.97
CA SER A 173 -12.70 -4.05 -15.21
C SER A 173 -13.76 -5.17 -15.16
N ALA A 174 -13.39 -6.34 -14.66
CA ALA A 174 -14.33 -7.44 -14.51
C ALA A 174 -15.50 -7.11 -13.55
N CYS A 175 -15.22 -6.36 -12.47
CA CYS A 175 -16.27 -5.88 -11.55
C CYS A 175 -17.19 -4.85 -12.24
N ILE A 176 -16.65 -3.93 -13.02
CA ILE A 176 -17.42 -2.93 -13.77
C ILE A 176 -18.33 -3.63 -14.78
N ASP A 177 -17.79 -4.57 -15.56
CA ASP A 177 -18.56 -5.33 -16.53
C ASP A 177 -19.68 -6.15 -15.87
N ALA A 178 -19.40 -6.79 -14.75
CA ALA A 178 -20.40 -7.56 -14.00
C ALA A 178 -21.51 -6.66 -13.40
N LEU A 179 -21.16 -5.46 -12.92
CA LEU A 179 -22.12 -4.49 -12.39
C LEU A 179 -22.96 -3.84 -13.51
N SER A 180 -22.36 -3.57 -14.68
CA SER A 180 -23.09 -3.01 -15.82
C SER A 180 -24.10 -4.01 -16.40
N LEU A 181 -23.85 -5.31 -16.29
CA LEU A 181 -24.81 -6.37 -16.65
C LEU A 181 -26.02 -6.45 -15.70
N ILE A 182 -25.93 -5.88 -14.51
CA ILE A 182 -27.03 -5.85 -13.52
C ILE A 182 -27.92 -4.60 -13.69
N HIS A 183 -27.40 -3.57 -14.36
CA HIS A 183 -28.13 -2.29 -14.57
C HIS A 183 -28.75 -2.11 -15.96
N ILE A 184 -28.72 -3.14 -16.82
CA ILE A 184 -29.50 -3.28 -18.03
C ILE A 184 -30.71 -4.19 -17.74
#